data_3b6e37623445572e375efaf63dfccd70
#
_entry.id   3b6e37623445572e375efaf63dfccd70
#
_cell.length_a   1.000
_cell.length_b   1.000
_cell.length_c   1.000
_cell.angle_alpha   90.00
_cell.angle_beta   90.00
_cell.angle_gamma   90.00
#
_symmetry.space_group_name_H-M   'P 1'
#
loop_
_entity.id
_entity.type
_entity.pdbx_description
1 polymer ?
#
loop_
_entity_poly.entity_id
_entity_poly.type
_entity_poly.pdbx_seq_one_letter_code
_entity_poly.pdbx_strand_id
1 'polypeptide(L)'
;MRNESLCVVNNLGLRYHRGERAVLEGLSLSLSKGEIVGIRGENGAGKSSLLKAIAGLLPYQEGEIRMSREVKKSLSYLPQDLSLYDSLTAMENLFFYGKIQGIPGKILKTRGSWLLEELGLSGKSREKISALSGGMKRRVHLASALMLRPSILLLDEPTVGCDEESYKRIRDLLLKMKEQGSSMLLISHGRGELEDMADRILTLEEGKLI
;
A
#
# COMPACT_ATOMS: atom_id res chain seq x y z
N MET A 1 0.84 -20.45 18.22
CA MET A 1 0.15 -19.20 18.63
C MET A 1 -0.74 -18.80 17.46
N ARG A 2 -2.05 -18.57 17.67
CA ARG A 2 -2.89 -18.05 16.57
C ARG A 2 -2.44 -16.62 16.30
N ASN A 3 -1.93 -16.34 15.09
CA ASN A 3 -1.61 -14.99 14.71
C ASN A 3 -2.88 -14.13 14.78
N GLU A 4 -2.82 -13.03 15.50
CA GLU A 4 -3.93 -12.08 15.64
C GLU A 4 -4.23 -11.46 14.26
N SER A 5 -5.47 -11.65 13.78
CA SER A 5 -5.91 -11.07 12.51
C SER A 5 -6.18 -9.58 12.71
N LEU A 6 -5.47 -8.72 11.98
CA LEU A 6 -5.65 -7.26 12.00
C LEU A 6 -6.82 -6.80 11.12
N CYS A 7 -7.06 -7.51 10.04
CA CYS A 7 -8.16 -7.26 9.11
C CYS A 7 -8.82 -8.57 8.72
N VAL A 8 -10.15 -8.59 8.76
CA VAL A 8 -10.97 -9.73 8.29
C VAL A 8 -12.02 -9.19 7.33
N VAL A 9 -12.02 -9.70 6.13
CA VAL A 9 -13.01 -9.43 5.09
C VAL A 9 -13.89 -10.68 4.95
N ASN A 10 -15.19 -10.53 5.10
CA ASN A 10 -16.16 -11.64 5.02
C ASN A 10 -17.22 -11.35 3.96
N ASN A 11 -17.33 -12.24 2.98
CA ASN A 11 -18.36 -12.26 1.94
C ASN A 11 -18.56 -10.89 1.25
N LEU A 12 -17.44 -10.21 0.93
CA LEU A 12 -17.47 -8.86 0.35
C LEU A 12 -18.03 -8.88 -1.06
N GLY A 13 -19.10 -8.10 -1.29
CA GLY A 13 -19.69 -7.86 -2.61
C GLY A 13 -19.65 -6.38 -2.96
N LEU A 14 -19.16 -6.05 -4.17
CA LEU A 14 -18.98 -4.68 -4.62
C LEU A 14 -19.40 -4.48 -6.07
N ARG A 15 -20.17 -3.40 -6.31
CA ARG A 15 -20.58 -2.91 -7.65
C ARG A 15 -20.34 -1.39 -7.70
N TYR A 16 -19.94 -0.87 -8.86
CA TYR A 16 -19.78 0.59 -9.00
C TYR A 16 -21.14 1.28 -9.12
N HIS A 17 -22.06 0.70 -9.90
CA HIS A 17 -23.41 1.23 -10.03
C HIS A 17 -24.46 0.14 -9.84
N ARG A 18 -25.66 0.56 -9.41
CA ARG A 18 -26.80 -0.35 -9.21
C ARG A 18 -27.20 -0.97 -10.55
N GLY A 19 -27.23 -2.31 -10.63
CA GLY A 19 -27.58 -3.05 -11.86
C GLY A 19 -26.39 -3.46 -12.73
N GLU A 20 -25.17 -2.99 -12.45
CA GLU A 20 -23.96 -3.45 -13.14
C GLU A 20 -23.48 -4.81 -12.61
N ARG A 21 -22.60 -5.46 -13.41
CA ARG A 21 -21.90 -6.67 -12.98
C ARG A 21 -21.10 -6.39 -11.70
N ALA A 22 -21.13 -7.33 -10.78
CA ALA A 22 -20.31 -7.23 -9.57
C ALA A 22 -18.83 -7.21 -9.95
N VAL A 23 -18.09 -6.31 -9.29
CA VAL A 23 -16.63 -6.24 -9.38
C VAL A 23 -15.97 -7.18 -8.38
N LEU A 24 -16.63 -7.39 -7.23
CA LEU A 24 -16.26 -8.40 -6.23
C LEU A 24 -17.51 -9.17 -5.84
N GLU A 25 -17.39 -10.48 -5.71
CA GLU A 25 -18.49 -11.39 -5.35
C GLU A 25 -18.07 -12.36 -4.24
N GLY A 26 -18.66 -12.18 -3.04
CA GLY A 26 -18.51 -13.13 -1.94
C GLY A 26 -17.06 -13.29 -1.43
N LEU A 27 -16.22 -12.29 -1.64
CA LEU A 27 -14.80 -12.36 -1.37
C LEU A 27 -14.53 -12.39 0.15
N SER A 28 -13.73 -13.37 0.59
CA SER A 28 -13.32 -13.49 1.99
C SER A 28 -11.81 -13.67 2.11
N LEU A 29 -11.18 -12.87 2.98
CA LEU A 29 -9.77 -12.99 3.30
C LEU A 29 -9.50 -12.48 4.72
N SER A 30 -8.36 -12.86 5.27
CA SER A 30 -7.84 -12.29 6.52
C SER A 30 -6.40 -11.82 6.32
N LEU A 31 -5.97 -10.85 7.12
CA LEU A 31 -4.60 -10.37 7.17
C LEU A 31 -4.13 -10.42 8.63
N SER A 32 -3.12 -11.23 8.90
CA SER A 32 -2.53 -11.39 10.22
C SER A 32 -1.44 -10.35 10.47
N LYS A 33 -1.11 -10.14 11.74
CA LYS A 33 -0.03 -9.23 12.13
C LYS A 33 1.33 -9.70 11.58
N GLY A 34 2.07 -8.79 10.93
CA GLY A 34 3.38 -9.08 10.33
C GLY A 34 3.30 -9.99 9.11
N GLU A 35 2.15 -10.07 8.45
CA GLU A 35 1.93 -10.87 7.25
C GLU A 35 1.91 -9.99 6.00
N ILE A 36 2.55 -10.45 4.92
CA ILE A 36 2.39 -9.89 3.57
C ILE A 36 1.56 -10.89 2.76
N VAL A 37 0.36 -10.47 2.34
CA VAL A 37 -0.50 -11.22 1.43
C VAL A 37 -0.40 -10.59 0.04
N GLY A 38 0.12 -11.36 -0.91
CA GLY A 38 0.13 -11.01 -2.33
C GLY A 38 -1.24 -11.24 -2.97
N ILE A 39 -1.65 -10.34 -3.87
CA ILE A 39 -2.87 -10.50 -4.66
C ILE A 39 -2.50 -10.48 -6.13
N ARG A 40 -2.73 -11.60 -6.81
CA ARG A 40 -2.52 -11.80 -8.25
C ARG A 40 -3.85 -11.81 -8.98
N GLY A 41 -3.85 -11.49 -10.25
CA GLY A 41 -5.03 -11.59 -11.13
C GLY A 41 -4.90 -10.69 -12.35
N GLU A 42 -5.74 -10.89 -13.35
CA GLU A 42 -5.74 -10.08 -14.57
C GLU A 42 -6.13 -8.62 -14.32
N ASN A 43 -5.86 -7.77 -15.33
CA ASN A 43 -6.35 -6.39 -15.31
C ASN A 43 -7.88 -6.38 -15.32
N GLY A 44 -8.47 -5.56 -14.43
CA GLY A 44 -9.93 -5.53 -14.28
C GLY A 44 -10.52 -6.59 -13.34
N ALA A 45 -9.74 -7.53 -12.79
CA ALA A 45 -10.25 -8.57 -11.87
C ALA A 45 -10.81 -8.04 -10.54
N GLY A 46 -10.62 -6.74 -10.22
CA GLY A 46 -11.15 -6.12 -9.00
C GLY A 46 -10.11 -5.87 -7.91
N LYS A 47 -8.81 -6.12 -8.16
CA LYS A 47 -7.73 -6.00 -7.15
C LYS A 47 -7.67 -4.63 -6.49
N SER A 48 -7.56 -3.55 -7.28
CA SER A 48 -7.54 -2.17 -6.76
C SER A 48 -8.85 -1.79 -6.06
N SER A 49 -10.00 -2.32 -6.54
CA SER A 49 -11.30 -2.12 -5.89
C SER A 49 -11.34 -2.75 -4.51
N LEU A 50 -10.75 -3.95 -4.35
CA LEU A 50 -10.60 -4.61 -3.06
C LEU A 50 -9.77 -3.76 -2.08
N LEU A 51 -8.59 -3.27 -2.50
CA LEU A 51 -7.78 -2.41 -1.63
C LEU A 51 -8.51 -1.11 -1.27
N LYS A 52 -9.19 -0.47 -2.22
CA LYS A 52 -9.99 0.75 -1.97
C LYS A 52 -11.16 0.49 -1.01
N ALA A 53 -11.83 -0.66 -1.11
CA ALA A 53 -12.89 -1.04 -0.18
C ALA A 53 -12.34 -1.23 1.24
N ILE A 54 -11.21 -1.94 1.40
CA ILE A 54 -10.54 -2.13 2.69
C ILE A 54 -10.07 -0.79 3.27
N ALA A 55 -9.58 0.12 2.42
CA ALA A 55 -9.18 1.48 2.82
C ALA A 55 -10.36 2.38 3.21
N GLY A 56 -11.61 1.94 2.96
CA GLY A 56 -12.81 2.77 3.19
C GLY A 56 -13.00 3.88 2.15
N LEU A 57 -12.32 3.80 1.02
CA LEU A 57 -12.38 4.77 -0.09
C LEU A 57 -13.46 4.41 -1.12
N LEU A 58 -13.95 3.17 -1.11
CA LEU A 58 -14.96 2.68 -2.02
C LEU A 58 -16.04 1.95 -1.19
N PRO A 59 -17.33 2.37 -1.28
CA PRO A 59 -18.41 1.67 -0.58
C PRO A 59 -18.65 0.29 -1.20
N TYR A 60 -19.04 -0.67 -0.38
CA TYR A 60 -19.46 -2.00 -0.78
C TYR A 60 -20.90 -2.26 -0.34
N GLN A 61 -21.60 -3.20 -0.98
CA GLN A 61 -23.03 -3.45 -0.77
C GLN A 61 -23.31 -4.69 0.07
N GLU A 62 -22.39 -5.66 0.06
CA GLU A 62 -22.56 -6.96 0.73
C GLU A 62 -21.33 -7.31 1.55
N GLY A 63 -21.52 -8.07 2.62
CA GLY A 63 -20.46 -8.52 3.50
C GLY A 63 -20.00 -7.50 4.54
N GLU A 64 -18.83 -7.72 5.07
CA GLU A 64 -18.26 -6.85 6.12
C GLU A 64 -16.73 -6.83 6.10
N ILE A 65 -16.16 -5.72 6.55
CA ILE A 65 -14.72 -5.56 6.78
C ILE A 65 -14.52 -5.19 8.24
N ARG A 66 -13.88 -6.10 9.00
CA ARG A 66 -13.60 -5.95 10.43
C ARG A 66 -12.15 -5.57 10.65
N MET A 67 -11.94 -4.46 11.33
CA MET A 67 -10.65 -4.00 11.85
C MET A 67 -10.91 -3.25 13.15
N SER A 68 -9.99 -3.28 14.11
CA SER A 68 -10.09 -2.44 15.29
C SER A 68 -9.99 -0.95 14.90
N ARG A 69 -10.47 -0.05 15.79
CA ARG A 69 -10.41 1.40 15.56
C ARG A 69 -8.96 1.88 15.46
N GLU A 70 -8.07 1.28 16.23
CA GLU A 70 -6.63 1.58 16.27
C GLU A 70 -5.97 1.21 14.94
N VAL A 71 -6.27 0.01 14.42
CA VAL A 71 -5.77 -0.47 13.12
C VAL A 71 -6.26 0.43 11.99
N LYS A 72 -7.56 0.82 11.99
CA LYS A 72 -8.12 1.75 10.99
C LYS A 72 -7.40 3.09 10.97
N LYS A 73 -7.04 3.64 12.14
CA LYS A 73 -6.28 4.90 12.24
C LYS A 73 -4.84 4.79 11.79
N SER A 74 -4.29 3.57 11.78
CA SER A 74 -2.92 3.24 11.38
C SER A 74 -2.88 2.45 10.08
N LEU A 75 -3.85 2.68 9.17
CA LEU A 75 -3.88 2.11 7.85
C LEU A 75 -3.39 3.15 6.84
N SER A 76 -2.52 2.73 5.92
CA SER A 76 -2.10 3.52 4.76
C SER A 76 -2.45 2.80 3.47
N TYR A 77 -2.83 3.56 2.45
CA TYR A 77 -3.06 3.09 1.10
C TYR A 77 -2.15 3.81 0.12
N LEU A 78 -1.39 3.06 -0.66
CA LEU A 78 -0.56 3.53 -1.76
C LEU A 78 -1.26 3.18 -3.08
N PRO A 79 -1.85 4.14 -3.79
CA PRO A 79 -2.46 3.89 -5.10
C PRO A 79 -1.38 3.67 -6.18
N GLN A 80 -1.78 3.06 -7.29
CA GLN A 80 -0.92 2.86 -8.46
C GLN A 80 -0.46 4.19 -9.04
N ASP A 81 -1.36 5.17 -9.16
CA ASP A 81 -1.02 6.51 -9.65
C ASP A 81 -0.23 7.32 -8.63
N LEU A 82 0.76 8.05 -9.12
CA LEU A 82 1.58 8.90 -8.27
C LEU A 82 0.76 10.09 -7.74
N SER A 83 0.52 10.09 -6.44
CA SER A 83 -0.18 11.17 -5.74
C SER A 83 0.83 12.14 -5.11
N LEU A 84 1.75 12.70 -5.91
CA LEU A 84 2.78 13.64 -5.45
C LEU A 84 2.56 15.02 -6.06
N TYR A 85 2.95 16.06 -5.34
CA TYR A 85 2.95 17.44 -5.80
C TYR A 85 4.27 17.74 -6.53
N ASP A 86 4.24 17.87 -7.84
CA ASP A 86 5.41 18.08 -8.70
C ASP A 86 6.18 19.38 -8.38
N SER A 87 5.50 20.41 -7.90
CA SER A 87 6.10 21.69 -7.52
C SER A 87 6.83 21.67 -6.17
N LEU A 88 6.54 20.68 -5.32
CA LEU A 88 7.16 20.50 -4.01
C LEU A 88 8.41 19.61 -4.12
N THR A 89 9.34 19.78 -3.19
CA THR A 89 10.49 18.88 -3.03
C THR A 89 10.06 17.54 -2.48
N ALA A 90 10.96 16.54 -2.54
CA ALA A 90 10.71 15.23 -1.96
C ALA A 90 10.37 15.36 -0.46
N MET A 91 11.17 16.12 0.31
CA MET A 91 10.91 16.32 1.75
C MET A 91 9.62 17.08 2.04
N GLU A 92 9.27 18.09 1.23
CA GLU A 92 8.02 18.84 1.41
C GLU A 92 6.79 17.96 1.14
N ASN A 93 6.85 17.06 0.15
CA ASN A 93 5.80 16.05 -0.06
C ASN A 93 5.63 15.17 1.19
N LEU A 94 6.74 14.64 1.74
CA LEU A 94 6.66 13.83 2.97
C LEU A 94 6.09 14.63 4.14
N PHE A 95 6.44 15.90 4.29
CA PHE A 95 5.88 16.76 5.33
C PHE A 95 4.40 17.01 5.14
N PHE A 96 3.97 17.24 3.90
CA PHE A 96 2.55 17.43 3.58
C PHE A 96 1.73 16.20 4.00
N TYR A 97 2.12 15.01 3.53
CA TYR A 97 1.41 13.77 3.87
C TYR A 97 1.50 13.44 5.36
N GLY A 98 2.65 13.61 5.97
CA GLY A 98 2.80 13.38 7.40
C GLY A 98 1.96 14.31 8.27
N LYS A 99 1.79 15.59 7.88
CA LYS A 99 0.91 16.53 8.57
C LYS A 99 -0.57 16.12 8.46
N ILE A 100 -1.02 15.72 7.26
CA ILE A 100 -2.40 15.22 7.06
C ILE A 100 -2.66 13.99 7.93
N GLN A 101 -1.67 13.12 8.09
CA GLN A 101 -1.72 11.93 8.95
C GLN A 101 -1.61 12.27 10.46
N GLY A 102 -1.50 13.54 10.83
CA GLY A 102 -1.44 13.98 12.23
C GLY A 102 -0.08 13.77 12.90
N ILE A 103 1.01 13.57 12.14
CA ILE A 103 2.35 13.34 12.70
C ILE A 103 2.91 14.65 13.28
N PRO A 104 3.38 14.67 14.55
CA PRO A 104 3.98 15.84 15.16
C PRO A 104 5.20 16.36 14.38
N GLY A 105 5.31 17.70 14.22
CA GLY A 105 6.34 18.34 13.41
C GLY A 105 7.78 17.95 13.76
N LYS A 106 8.07 17.69 15.04
CA LYS A 106 9.39 17.22 15.49
C LYS A 106 9.78 15.85 14.91
N ILE A 107 8.78 15.00 14.63
CA ILE A 107 8.99 13.63 14.09
C ILE A 107 9.11 13.66 12.57
N LEU A 108 8.41 14.59 11.89
CA LEU A 108 8.34 14.65 10.43
C LEU A 108 9.72 14.64 9.77
N LYS A 109 10.63 15.50 10.22
CA LYS A 109 11.97 15.62 9.62
C LYS A 109 12.78 14.33 9.79
N THR A 110 12.85 13.82 11.01
CA THR A 110 13.63 12.60 11.32
C THR A 110 13.07 11.41 10.55
N ARG A 111 11.74 11.24 10.55
CA ARG A 111 11.08 10.14 9.84
C ARG A 111 11.25 10.26 8.33
N GLY A 112 11.02 11.44 7.76
CA GLY A 112 11.19 11.69 6.34
C GLY A 112 12.64 11.48 5.88
N SER A 113 13.63 11.98 6.63
CA SER A 113 15.04 11.77 6.31
C SER A 113 15.41 10.29 6.32
N TRP A 114 14.97 9.54 7.34
CA TRP A 114 15.20 8.10 7.43
C TRP A 114 14.58 7.35 6.24
N LEU A 115 13.32 7.65 5.86
CA LEU A 115 12.68 7.02 4.72
C LEU A 115 13.39 7.31 3.40
N LEU A 116 13.83 8.56 3.19
CA LEU A 116 14.61 8.91 1.99
C LEU A 116 15.97 8.23 1.97
N GLU A 117 16.61 8.03 3.11
CA GLU A 117 17.87 7.29 3.24
C GLU A 117 17.67 5.81 2.87
N GLU A 118 16.73 5.11 3.48
CA GLU A 118 16.41 3.70 3.18
C GLU A 118 16.12 3.50 1.68
N LEU A 119 15.45 4.47 1.06
CA LEU A 119 15.11 4.44 -0.36
C LEU A 119 16.20 5.02 -1.28
N GLY A 120 17.39 5.35 -0.75
CA GLY A 120 18.54 5.85 -1.53
C GLY A 120 18.32 7.24 -2.14
N LEU A 121 17.56 8.10 -1.46
CA LEU A 121 17.20 9.44 -1.91
C LEU A 121 17.71 10.56 -0.98
N SER A 122 18.68 10.29 -0.10
CA SER A 122 19.20 11.29 0.85
C SER A 122 19.67 12.56 0.16
N GLY A 123 20.42 12.45 -0.95
CA GLY A 123 20.89 13.58 -1.74
C GLY A 123 19.82 14.31 -2.54
N LYS A 124 18.60 13.76 -2.61
CA LYS A 124 17.48 14.26 -3.42
C LYS A 124 16.36 14.91 -2.58
N SER A 125 16.54 15.01 -1.27
CA SER A 125 15.52 15.50 -0.33
C SER A 125 15.01 16.91 -0.66
N ARG A 126 15.86 17.76 -1.22
CA ARG A 126 15.56 19.15 -1.61
C ARG A 126 15.23 19.34 -3.09
N GLU A 127 15.29 18.29 -3.90
CA GLU A 127 14.92 18.35 -5.30
C GLU A 127 13.40 18.29 -5.45
N LYS A 128 12.86 19.08 -6.38
CA LYS A 128 11.44 19.05 -6.73
C LYS A 128 11.07 17.70 -7.36
N ILE A 129 9.87 17.22 -7.11
CA ILE A 129 9.38 15.97 -7.70
C ILE A 129 9.44 16.02 -9.22
N SER A 130 9.15 17.18 -9.84
CA SER A 130 9.24 17.36 -11.31
C SER A 130 10.62 17.00 -11.88
N ALA A 131 11.70 17.16 -11.11
CA ALA A 131 13.08 16.88 -11.53
C ALA A 131 13.55 15.43 -11.29
N LEU A 132 12.73 14.61 -10.61
CA LEU A 132 13.07 13.23 -10.29
C LEU A 132 12.69 12.27 -11.43
N SER A 133 13.46 11.18 -11.57
CA SER A 133 13.10 10.08 -12.47
C SER A 133 11.83 9.35 -12.00
N GLY A 134 11.18 8.57 -12.88
CA GLY A 134 9.99 7.80 -12.54
C GLY A 134 10.19 6.89 -11.33
N GLY A 135 11.29 6.14 -11.29
CA GLY A 135 11.62 5.26 -10.16
C GLY A 135 11.90 6.04 -8.85
N MET A 136 12.54 7.24 -8.94
CA MET A 136 12.71 8.11 -7.78
C MET A 136 11.37 8.64 -7.26
N LYS A 137 10.47 9.07 -8.17
CA LYS A 137 9.11 9.50 -7.81
C LYS A 137 8.35 8.38 -7.12
N ARG A 138 8.44 7.14 -7.63
CA ARG A 138 7.80 5.97 -7.02
C ARG A 138 8.30 5.73 -5.60
N ARG A 139 9.60 5.83 -5.38
CA ARG A 139 10.21 5.69 -4.05
C ARG A 139 9.76 6.80 -3.08
N VAL A 140 9.67 8.05 -3.51
CA VAL A 140 9.11 9.14 -2.69
C VAL A 140 7.63 8.90 -2.39
N HIS A 141 6.86 8.39 -3.36
CA HIS A 141 5.44 8.07 -3.18
C HIS A 141 5.26 6.98 -2.10
N LEU A 142 6.05 5.90 -2.14
CA LEU A 142 6.06 4.90 -1.08
C LEU A 142 6.44 5.51 0.29
N ALA A 143 7.48 6.36 0.32
CA ALA A 143 7.87 7.03 1.56
C ALA A 143 6.71 7.83 2.17
N SER A 144 5.88 8.50 1.35
CA SER A 144 4.74 9.27 1.83
C SER A 144 3.69 8.39 2.55
N ALA A 145 3.42 7.20 2.04
CA ALA A 145 2.52 6.23 2.67
C ALA A 145 3.08 5.64 3.97
N LEU A 146 4.42 5.61 4.10
CA LEU A 146 5.12 5.06 5.27
C LEU A 146 5.38 6.09 6.39
N MET A 147 5.04 7.36 6.20
CA MET A 147 5.25 8.39 7.23
C MET A 147 4.56 8.03 8.55
N LEU A 148 3.36 7.48 8.52
CA LEU A 148 2.57 7.13 9.72
C LEU A 148 3.09 5.89 10.48
N ARG A 149 3.98 5.09 9.95
CA ARG A 149 4.28 3.72 10.44
C ARG A 149 3.02 2.86 10.50
N PRO A 150 2.42 2.53 9.36
CA PRO A 150 1.13 1.87 9.35
C PRO A 150 1.19 0.45 9.94
N SER A 151 0.13 0.06 10.67
CA SER A 151 -0.10 -1.33 11.07
C SER A 151 -0.53 -2.18 9.87
N ILE A 152 -1.31 -1.57 8.95
CA ILE A 152 -1.68 -2.16 7.66
C ILE A 152 -1.28 -1.22 6.54
N LEU A 153 -0.58 -1.76 5.55
CA LEU A 153 -0.20 -1.07 4.32
C LEU A 153 -0.84 -1.78 3.13
N LEU A 154 -1.67 -1.04 2.40
CA LEU A 154 -2.31 -1.51 1.17
C LEU A 154 -1.51 -0.94 -0.02
N LEU A 155 -0.93 -1.81 -0.84
CA LEU A 155 0.01 -1.45 -1.90
C LEU A 155 -0.56 -1.86 -3.26
N ASP A 156 -0.86 -0.88 -4.10
CA ASP A 156 -1.34 -1.08 -5.46
C ASP A 156 -0.18 -0.83 -6.44
N GLU A 157 0.50 -1.89 -6.84
CA GLU A 157 1.64 -1.89 -7.76
C GLU A 157 2.78 -0.91 -7.36
N PRO A 158 3.39 -1.06 -6.19
CA PRO A 158 4.38 -0.11 -5.67
C PRO A 158 5.66 -0.05 -6.48
N THR A 159 5.95 -1.05 -7.31
CA THR A 159 7.19 -1.26 -8.06
C THR A 159 7.03 -1.06 -9.56
N VAL A 160 5.82 -0.75 -10.04
CA VAL A 160 5.57 -0.58 -11.48
C VAL A 160 6.47 0.51 -12.08
N GLY A 161 7.16 0.17 -13.19
CA GLY A 161 8.07 1.09 -13.88
C GLY A 161 9.38 1.39 -13.12
N CYS A 162 9.71 0.62 -12.09
CA CYS A 162 10.99 0.70 -11.40
C CYS A 162 12.07 -0.08 -12.14
N ASP A 163 13.30 0.45 -12.10
CA ASP A 163 14.50 -0.32 -12.41
C ASP A 163 14.86 -1.31 -11.28
N GLU A 164 15.80 -2.20 -11.53
CA GLU A 164 16.19 -3.23 -10.56
C GLU A 164 16.70 -2.65 -9.23
N GLU A 165 17.41 -1.51 -9.25
CA GLU A 165 17.87 -0.87 -8.02
C GLU A 165 16.71 -0.33 -7.20
N SER A 166 15.76 0.37 -7.84
CA SER A 166 14.56 0.90 -7.19
C SER A 166 13.70 -0.23 -6.62
N TYR A 167 13.52 -1.32 -7.37
CA TYR A 167 12.82 -2.52 -6.90
C TYR A 167 13.44 -3.07 -5.62
N LYS A 168 14.75 -3.33 -5.62
CA LYS A 168 15.47 -3.87 -4.45
C LYS A 168 15.28 -2.98 -3.22
N ARG A 169 15.42 -1.65 -3.36
CA ARG A 169 15.25 -0.72 -2.25
C ARG A 169 13.82 -0.72 -1.70
N ILE A 170 12.81 -0.78 -2.58
CA ILE A 170 11.40 -0.87 -2.17
C ILE A 170 11.16 -2.18 -1.43
N ARG A 171 11.58 -3.31 -2.01
CA ARG A 171 11.43 -4.64 -1.41
C ARG A 171 12.07 -4.70 -0.02
N ASP A 172 13.33 -4.29 0.10
CA ASP A 172 14.07 -4.38 1.34
C ASP A 172 13.43 -3.52 2.45
N LEU A 173 12.91 -2.33 2.08
CA LEU A 173 12.17 -1.49 3.01
C LEU A 173 10.84 -2.13 3.43
N LEU A 174 10.08 -2.73 2.52
CA LEU A 174 8.82 -3.42 2.85
C LEU A 174 9.05 -4.62 3.76
N LEU A 175 10.08 -5.44 3.49
CA LEU A 175 10.46 -6.56 4.37
C LEU A 175 10.89 -6.06 5.76
N LYS A 176 11.68 -4.99 5.85
CA LYS A 176 12.03 -4.34 7.10
C LYS A 176 10.80 -3.84 7.87
N MET A 177 9.80 -3.28 7.17
CA MET A 177 8.54 -2.86 7.80
C MET A 177 7.73 -4.05 8.32
N LYS A 178 7.70 -5.17 7.59
CA LYS A 178 7.09 -6.43 8.02
C LYS A 178 7.74 -6.92 9.33
N GLU A 179 9.06 -6.98 9.39
CA GLU A 179 9.81 -7.38 10.60
C GLU A 179 9.50 -6.48 11.81
N GLN A 180 9.20 -5.21 11.56
CA GLN A 180 8.76 -4.25 12.57
C GLN A 180 7.27 -4.37 12.94
N GLY A 181 6.56 -5.34 12.38
CA GLY A 181 5.17 -5.68 12.71
C GLY A 181 4.11 -5.04 11.82
N SER A 182 4.48 -4.37 10.72
CA SER A 182 3.51 -3.94 9.70
C SER A 182 3.02 -5.14 8.89
N SER A 183 1.74 -5.13 8.53
CA SER A 183 1.10 -6.14 7.67
C SER A 183 0.71 -5.53 6.35
N MET A 184 0.71 -6.29 5.25
CA MET A 184 0.54 -5.72 3.93
C MET A 184 -0.39 -6.55 3.05
N LEU A 185 -1.24 -5.87 2.27
CA LEU A 185 -1.85 -6.43 1.07
C LEU A 185 -1.13 -5.83 -0.13
N LEU A 186 -0.48 -6.66 -0.93
CA LEU A 186 0.39 -6.26 -2.03
C LEU A 186 -0.16 -6.75 -3.36
N ILE A 187 -0.50 -5.83 -4.25
CA ILE A 187 -0.76 -6.13 -5.67
C ILE A 187 0.53 -5.89 -6.45
N SER A 188 0.95 -6.86 -7.23
CA SER A 188 2.01 -6.70 -8.21
C SER A 188 1.79 -7.56 -9.44
N HIS A 189 2.19 -7.04 -10.60
CA HIS A 189 2.24 -7.74 -11.88
C HIS A 189 3.67 -8.11 -12.31
N GLY A 190 4.68 -7.68 -11.55
CA GLY A 190 6.07 -8.02 -11.79
C GLY A 190 6.32 -9.53 -11.63
N ARG A 191 7.07 -10.13 -12.57
CA ARG A 191 7.39 -11.54 -12.47
C ARG A 191 8.25 -11.82 -11.25
N GLY A 192 7.77 -12.71 -10.36
CA GLY A 192 8.50 -13.12 -9.16
C GLY A 192 8.39 -12.12 -7.97
N GLU A 193 7.82 -10.95 -8.14
CA GLU A 193 7.77 -9.94 -7.07
C GLU A 193 6.94 -10.38 -5.86
N LEU A 194 5.79 -11.03 -6.11
CA LEU A 194 4.97 -11.56 -5.02
C LEU A 194 5.65 -12.74 -4.33
N GLU A 195 6.32 -13.60 -5.11
CA GLU A 195 7.09 -14.74 -4.59
C GLU A 195 8.27 -14.29 -3.72
N ASP A 196 8.88 -13.14 -4.04
CA ASP A 196 10.00 -12.56 -3.28
C ASP A 196 9.57 -11.94 -1.94
N MET A 197 8.32 -11.48 -1.82
CA MET A 197 7.90 -10.68 -0.67
C MET A 197 6.76 -11.28 0.15
N ALA A 198 5.81 -11.97 -0.50
CA ALA A 198 4.58 -12.40 0.16
C ALA A 198 4.74 -13.72 0.92
N ASP A 199 4.11 -13.82 2.09
CA ASP A 199 4.02 -15.08 2.85
C ASP A 199 3.04 -16.05 2.20
N ARG A 200 2.01 -15.51 1.54
CA ARG A 200 1.06 -16.26 0.71
C ARG A 200 0.50 -15.37 -0.39
N ILE A 201 0.08 -16.00 -1.46
CA ILE A 201 -0.48 -15.34 -2.64
C ILE A 201 -1.90 -15.83 -2.86
N LEU A 202 -2.81 -14.89 -3.06
CA LEU A 202 -4.20 -15.15 -3.43
C LEU A 202 -4.40 -14.76 -4.90
N THR A 203 -5.14 -15.58 -5.64
CA THR A 203 -5.50 -15.26 -7.03
C THR A 203 -6.91 -14.72 -7.07
N LEU A 204 -7.08 -13.54 -7.67
CA LEU A 204 -8.38 -12.91 -7.89
C LEU A 204 -8.75 -13.03 -9.36
N GLU A 205 -9.83 -13.75 -9.65
CA GLU A 205 -10.39 -13.93 -10.99
C GLU A 205 -11.85 -13.54 -11.00
N GLU A 206 -12.24 -12.70 -11.94
CA GLU A 206 -13.63 -12.24 -12.11
C GLU A 206 -14.34 -11.85 -10.80
N GLY A 207 -13.63 -11.19 -9.90
CA GLY A 207 -14.16 -10.72 -8.62
C GLY A 207 -14.18 -11.77 -7.50
N LYS A 208 -13.64 -12.97 -7.70
CA LYS A 208 -13.61 -14.07 -6.72
C LYS A 208 -12.17 -14.49 -6.40
N LEU A 209 -11.92 -14.91 -5.16
CA LEU A 209 -10.67 -15.58 -4.79
C LEU A 209 -10.76 -17.06 -5.13
N ILE A 210 -9.70 -17.58 -5.78
CA ILE A 210 -9.54 -18.97 -6.16
C ILE A 210 -8.24 -19.52 -5.56
#